data_2e66dd82bf0f976e266828b1275efd47
#
_entry.id   2e66dd82bf0f976e266828b1275efd47
#
_cell.length_a   1.000
_cell.length_b   1.000
_cell.length_c   1.000
_cell.angle_alpha   90.00
_cell.angle_beta   90.00
_cell.angle_gamma   90.00
#
_symmetry.space_group_name_H-M   'P 1'
#
loop_
_entity.id
_entity.type
_entity.pdbx_description
1 polymer ?
#
loop_
_entity_poly.entity_id
_entity_poly.type
_entity_poly.pdbx_seq_one_letter_code
_entity_poly.pdbx_strand_id
1 'polypeptide(L)'
;MKKQFLEAGRIVGTHGVRGEMRVEPWCDSADFLKKVKTLYFDGGKTDAGLLSSRVHKSLLLVRLKGVESATQADLYRGKILYLDRNDVRLPKNRYFVEDLIGLHVIDDATGAEYGTVQDVFETGANNVYRIINGAGEEFLFPAVDAMIAKTDVESGKLFVKPIPGIFGDGAETVPVNAGEAADAD
;
A
#
# COMPACT_ATOMS: atom_id res chain seq x y z
N MET A 1 9.12 -8.40 -7.61
CA MET A 1 10.16 -7.35 -7.48
C MET A 1 9.51 -6.13 -6.84
N LYS A 2 9.94 -5.68 -5.68
CA LYS A 2 9.37 -4.50 -5.00
C LYS A 2 9.65 -3.24 -5.81
N LYS A 3 8.64 -2.42 -6.03
CA LYS A 3 8.81 -1.10 -6.64
C LYS A 3 9.55 -0.18 -5.67
N GLN A 4 10.59 0.52 -6.14
CA GLN A 4 11.31 1.50 -5.34
C GLN A 4 10.46 2.75 -5.12
N PHE A 5 9.81 3.24 -6.16
CA PHE A 5 8.95 4.41 -6.08
C PHE A 5 7.48 4.01 -6.01
N LEU A 6 6.79 4.54 -5.03
CA LEU A 6 5.39 4.25 -4.75
C LEU A 6 4.54 5.51 -4.97
N GLU A 7 3.34 5.34 -5.47
CA GLU A 7 2.39 6.43 -5.61
C GLU A 7 2.04 6.98 -4.22
N ALA A 8 2.30 8.26 -4.02
CA ALA A 8 2.13 8.92 -2.74
C ALA A 8 0.84 9.75 -2.66
N GLY A 9 0.38 10.22 -3.81
CA GLY A 9 -0.83 11.03 -3.90
C GLY A 9 -0.95 11.77 -5.21
N ARG A 10 -2.05 12.50 -5.38
CA ARG A 10 -2.35 13.27 -6.58
C ARG A 10 -2.57 14.74 -6.26
N ILE A 11 -2.02 15.62 -7.08
CA ILE A 11 -2.30 17.04 -7.01
C ILE A 11 -3.72 17.29 -7.54
N VAL A 12 -4.62 17.74 -6.67
CA VAL A 12 -6.05 17.92 -6.98
C VAL A 12 -6.42 19.39 -7.25
N GLY A 13 -5.52 20.33 -6.98
CA GLY A 13 -5.76 21.74 -7.27
C GLY A 13 -4.81 22.68 -6.56
N THR A 14 -5.05 23.96 -6.70
CA THR A 14 -4.28 25.03 -6.08
C THR A 14 -4.85 25.43 -4.72
N HIS A 15 -4.02 26.02 -3.86
CA HIS A 15 -4.42 26.63 -2.60
C HIS A 15 -3.85 28.04 -2.49
N GLY A 16 -4.74 29.04 -2.42
CA GLY A 16 -4.32 30.45 -2.40
C GLY A 16 -3.65 30.89 -3.72
N VAL A 17 -2.86 31.95 -3.65
CA VAL A 17 -2.28 32.61 -4.83
C VAL A 17 -0.76 32.43 -4.96
N ARG A 18 -0.11 31.85 -3.95
CA ARG A 18 1.36 31.76 -3.84
C ARG A 18 1.94 30.43 -4.32
N GLY A 19 1.24 29.71 -5.17
CA GLY A 19 1.73 28.45 -5.75
C GLY A 19 1.63 27.22 -4.82
N GLU A 20 0.91 27.29 -3.69
CA GLU A 20 0.61 26.10 -2.92
C GLU A 20 -0.38 25.18 -3.68
N MET A 21 -0.16 23.89 -3.60
CA MET A 21 -0.99 22.87 -4.24
C MET A 21 -1.58 21.91 -3.21
N ARG A 22 -2.81 21.50 -3.44
CA ARG A 22 -3.50 20.49 -2.63
C ARG A 22 -3.20 19.12 -3.19
N VAL A 23 -2.69 18.25 -2.34
CA VAL A 23 -2.41 16.85 -2.65
C VAL A 23 -3.36 15.97 -1.87
N GLU A 24 -4.09 15.13 -2.57
CA GLU A 24 -4.86 14.02 -2.02
C GLU A 24 -3.89 12.86 -1.75
N PRO A 25 -3.64 12.49 -0.49
CA PRO A 25 -2.70 11.42 -0.19
C PRO A 25 -3.32 10.05 -0.53
N TRP A 26 -2.52 9.17 -1.13
CA TRP A 26 -2.84 7.77 -1.42
C TRP A 26 -2.06 6.80 -0.54
N CYS A 27 -1.52 7.32 0.54
CA CYS A 27 -0.85 6.58 1.59
C CYS A 27 -1.61 6.77 2.89
N ASP A 28 -1.15 6.15 3.96
CA ASP A 28 -1.76 6.04 5.29
C ASP A 28 -2.47 7.33 5.78
N SER A 29 -1.86 8.50 5.55
CA SER A 29 -2.45 9.80 5.90
C SER A 29 -1.65 10.97 5.35
N ALA A 30 -2.23 12.17 5.38
CA ALA A 30 -1.51 13.42 5.09
C ALA A 30 -0.37 13.66 6.08
N ASP A 31 -0.51 13.24 7.34
CA ASP A 31 0.54 13.33 8.36
C ASP A 31 1.72 12.39 8.07
N PHE A 32 1.45 11.23 7.50
CA PHE A 32 2.49 10.32 7.02
C PHE A 32 3.25 10.97 5.85
N LEU A 33 2.53 11.45 4.85
CA LEU A 33 3.13 12.05 3.66
C LEU A 33 3.92 13.32 4.00
N LYS A 34 3.51 14.09 4.99
CA LYS A 34 4.26 15.26 5.51
C LYS A 34 5.68 14.92 5.99
N LYS A 35 5.91 13.69 6.45
CA LYS A 35 7.23 13.25 6.92
C LYS A 35 8.20 12.93 5.79
N VAL A 36 7.68 12.76 4.58
CA VAL A 36 8.48 12.50 3.38
C VAL A 36 9.19 13.79 2.97
N LYS A 37 10.50 13.74 2.84
CA LYS A 37 11.34 14.91 2.54
C LYS A 37 11.44 15.21 1.07
N THR A 38 11.39 14.18 0.23
CA THR A 38 11.53 14.28 -1.20
C THR A 38 10.34 13.59 -1.87
N LEU A 39 9.71 14.29 -2.80
CA LEU A 39 8.66 13.74 -3.65
C LEU A 39 9.13 13.79 -5.10
N TYR A 40 8.62 12.89 -5.91
CA TYR A 40 9.02 12.72 -7.30
C TYR A 40 7.81 12.74 -8.23
N PHE A 41 8.06 13.04 -9.50
CA PHE A 41 7.15 12.85 -10.62
C PHE A 41 7.60 11.68 -11.50
N ASP A 42 6.79 11.32 -12.46
CA ASP A 42 7.12 10.40 -13.55
C ASP A 42 7.66 9.04 -13.06
N GLY A 43 7.00 8.46 -12.05
CA GLY A 43 7.40 7.17 -11.48
C GLY A 43 8.74 7.20 -10.75
N GLY A 44 9.15 8.35 -10.22
CA GLY A 44 10.41 8.52 -9.48
C GLY A 44 11.57 9.07 -10.33
N LYS A 45 11.35 9.37 -11.61
CA LYS A 45 12.42 9.84 -12.51
C LYS A 45 12.80 11.30 -12.31
N THR A 46 11.86 12.12 -11.83
CA THR A 46 12.03 13.57 -11.72
C THR A 46 11.76 14.02 -10.29
N ASP A 47 12.74 14.66 -9.64
CA ASP A 47 12.54 15.30 -8.33
C ASP A 47 11.48 16.42 -8.48
N ALA A 48 10.46 16.38 -7.65
CA ALA A 48 9.41 17.39 -7.66
C ALA A 48 9.85 18.74 -7.06
N GLY A 49 11.01 18.78 -6.42
CA GLY A 49 11.54 19.99 -5.80
C GLY A 49 10.72 20.49 -4.62
N LEU A 50 10.36 19.59 -3.70
CA LEU A 50 9.56 19.92 -2.53
C LEU A 50 10.28 20.94 -1.63
N LEU A 51 9.70 22.13 -1.48
CA LEU A 51 10.20 23.17 -0.58
C LEU A 51 9.59 23.09 0.81
N SER A 52 8.30 22.86 0.89
CA SER A 52 7.58 22.74 2.15
C SER A 52 6.29 21.96 1.97
N SER A 53 5.85 21.35 3.07
CA SER A 53 4.56 20.67 3.14
C SER A 53 3.90 20.89 4.50
N ARG A 54 2.57 20.97 4.51
CA ARG A 54 1.77 21.07 5.74
C ARG A 54 0.42 20.37 5.56
N VAL A 55 -0.07 19.79 6.63
CA VAL A 55 -1.39 19.16 6.63
C VAL A 55 -2.47 20.24 6.70
N HIS A 56 -3.51 20.08 5.89
CA HIS A 56 -4.71 20.89 5.92
C HIS A 56 -5.94 19.99 5.76
N LYS A 57 -6.65 19.74 6.85
CA LYS A 57 -7.71 18.72 6.91
C LYS A 57 -7.16 17.34 6.53
N SER A 58 -7.76 16.67 5.55
CA SER A 58 -7.31 15.39 5.02
C SER A 58 -6.30 15.51 3.88
N LEU A 59 -5.95 16.72 3.45
CA LEU A 59 -5.05 16.98 2.33
C LEU A 59 -3.66 17.41 2.82
N LEU A 60 -2.66 17.21 1.99
CA LEU A 60 -1.36 17.82 2.16
C LEU A 60 -1.26 19.04 1.25
N LEU A 61 -0.87 20.18 1.81
CA LEU A 61 -0.49 21.35 1.02
C LEU A 61 1.02 21.31 0.78
N VAL A 62 1.42 21.43 -0.47
CA VAL A 62 2.84 21.40 -0.87
C VAL A 62 3.22 22.66 -1.65
N ARG A 63 4.46 23.09 -1.47
CA ARG A 63 5.11 24.09 -2.33
C ARG A 63 6.29 23.45 -3.04
N LEU A 64 6.37 23.63 -4.34
CA LEU A 64 7.44 23.12 -5.17
C LEU A 64 8.32 24.25 -5.70
N LYS A 65 9.58 23.95 -5.90
CA LYS A 65 10.56 24.89 -6.46
C LYS A 65 10.11 25.37 -7.86
N GLY A 66 10.15 26.67 -8.07
CA GLY A 66 9.75 27.28 -9.35
C GLY A 66 8.25 27.43 -9.56
N VAL A 67 7.42 27.15 -8.55
CA VAL A 67 5.96 27.35 -8.60
C VAL A 67 5.58 28.44 -7.61
N GLU A 68 5.37 29.67 -8.12
CA GLU A 68 5.18 30.87 -7.30
C GLU A 68 3.80 31.50 -7.43
N SER A 69 2.97 31.00 -8.33
CA SER A 69 1.63 31.51 -8.58
C SER A 69 0.60 30.41 -8.72
N ALA A 70 -0.69 30.76 -8.52
CA ALA A 70 -1.80 29.83 -8.72
C ALA A 70 -1.86 29.31 -10.16
N THR A 71 -1.55 30.16 -11.15
CA THR A 71 -1.53 29.78 -12.58
C THR A 71 -0.47 28.70 -12.85
N GLN A 72 0.73 28.87 -12.30
CA GLN A 72 1.79 27.87 -12.43
C GLN A 72 1.42 26.57 -11.70
N ALA A 73 0.85 26.67 -10.51
CA ALA A 73 0.41 25.53 -9.72
C ALA A 73 -0.69 24.72 -10.43
N ASP A 74 -1.59 25.39 -11.15
CA ASP A 74 -2.68 24.73 -11.86
C ASP A 74 -2.21 23.81 -12.99
N LEU A 75 -1.02 24.06 -13.56
CA LEU A 75 -0.38 23.18 -14.56
C LEU A 75 -0.01 21.80 -14.00
N TYR A 76 0.07 21.67 -12.68
CA TYR A 76 0.39 20.42 -12.00
C TYR A 76 -0.86 19.62 -11.59
N ARG A 77 -2.05 20.18 -11.78
CA ARG A 77 -3.31 19.48 -11.46
C ARG A 77 -3.38 18.15 -12.17
N GLY A 78 -3.73 17.10 -11.42
CA GLY A 78 -3.83 15.72 -11.91
C GLY A 78 -2.52 14.95 -11.92
N LYS A 79 -1.37 15.61 -11.72
CA LYS A 79 -0.09 14.90 -11.63
C LYS A 79 -0.01 14.06 -10.36
N ILE A 80 0.56 12.86 -10.52
CA ILE A 80 0.82 11.91 -9.44
C ILE A 80 2.19 12.22 -8.85
N LEU A 81 2.26 12.26 -7.53
CA LEU A 81 3.49 12.35 -6.76
C LEU A 81 3.89 10.96 -6.29
N TYR A 82 5.18 10.70 -6.29
CA TYR A 82 5.79 9.44 -5.85
C TYR A 82 6.72 9.69 -4.68
N LEU A 83 6.84 8.71 -3.80
CA LEU A 83 7.85 8.66 -2.74
C LEU A 83 8.83 7.52 -3.00
N ASP A 84 10.09 7.68 -2.58
CA ASP A 84 11.03 6.57 -2.51
C ASP A 84 10.78 5.79 -1.21
N ARG A 85 10.54 4.47 -1.32
CA ARG A 85 10.32 3.61 -0.13
C ARG A 85 11.48 3.63 0.85
N ASN A 86 12.69 3.90 0.37
CA ASN A 86 13.89 3.95 1.20
C ASN A 86 13.93 5.20 2.10
N ASP A 87 13.21 6.26 1.71
CA ASP A 87 13.12 7.50 2.49
C ASP A 87 12.12 7.41 3.64
N VAL A 88 11.33 6.34 3.70
CA VAL A 88 10.24 6.18 4.65
C VAL A 88 10.45 4.94 5.51
N ARG A 89 10.44 5.13 6.82
CA ARG A 89 10.41 4.04 7.79
C ARG A 89 8.97 3.83 8.25
N LEU A 90 8.39 2.70 7.85
CA LEU A 90 7.09 2.30 8.35
C LEU A 90 7.22 1.79 9.81
N PRO A 91 6.22 2.04 10.66
CA PRO A 91 6.12 1.40 11.97
C PRO A 91 6.09 -0.13 11.83
N LYS A 92 6.39 -0.84 12.92
CA LYS A 92 6.29 -2.30 12.97
C LYS A 92 4.88 -2.76 12.57
N ASN A 93 4.80 -3.81 11.76
CA ASN A 93 3.55 -4.37 11.21
C ASN A 93 2.75 -3.43 10.30
N ARG A 94 3.40 -2.39 9.77
CA ARG A 94 2.83 -1.56 8.69
C ARG A 94 3.54 -1.86 7.39
N TYR A 95 2.77 -1.94 6.32
CA TYR A 95 3.25 -2.30 4.98
C TYR A 95 2.65 -1.32 3.97
N PHE A 96 3.34 -1.11 2.87
CA PHE A 96 2.73 -0.41 1.75
C PHE A 96 1.66 -1.30 1.11
N VAL A 97 0.56 -0.72 0.69
CA VAL A 97 -0.55 -1.45 0.04
C VAL A 97 -0.04 -2.26 -1.17
N GLU A 98 0.85 -1.67 -1.96
CA GLU A 98 1.46 -2.34 -3.12
C GLU A 98 2.27 -3.60 -2.75
N ASP A 99 2.82 -3.67 -1.55
CA ASP A 99 3.55 -4.85 -1.07
C ASP A 99 2.62 -5.95 -0.56
N LEU A 100 1.38 -5.60 -0.22
CA LEU A 100 0.36 -6.55 0.24
C LEU A 100 -0.38 -7.19 -0.93
N ILE A 101 -0.55 -6.45 -2.03
CA ILE A 101 -1.20 -6.98 -3.23
C ILE A 101 -0.35 -8.10 -3.83
N GLY A 102 -0.99 -9.22 -4.15
CA GLY A 102 -0.33 -10.42 -4.68
C GLY A 102 0.24 -11.37 -3.63
N LEU A 103 0.15 -11.07 -2.32
CA LEU A 103 0.53 -12.01 -1.28
C LEU A 103 -0.41 -13.22 -1.28
N HIS A 104 0.17 -14.42 -1.20
CA HIS A 104 -0.56 -15.66 -0.98
C HIS A 104 -1.03 -15.75 0.46
N VAL A 105 -2.32 -15.94 0.66
CA VAL A 105 -2.95 -16.01 1.98
C VAL A 105 -2.98 -17.45 2.45
N ILE A 106 -2.26 -17.73 3.52
CA ILE A 106 -2.00 -19.07 4.03
C ILE A 106 -2.50 -19.18 5.47
N ASP A 107 -3.20 -20.24 5.79
CA ASP A 107 -3.56 -20.58 7.16
C ASP A 107 -2.32 -20.90 7.99
N ASP A 108 -2.13 -20.18 9.09
CA ASP A 108 -0.97 -20.34 9.97
C ASP A 108 -0.92 -21.71 10.68
N ALA A 109 -2.08 -22.31 10.92
CA ALA A 109 -2.19 -23.58 11.64
C ALA A 109 -2.12 -24.79 10.70
N THR A 110 -2.77 -24.72 9.53
CA THR A 110 -2.94 -25.85 8.62
C THR A 110 -2.02 -25.80 7.40
N GLY A 111 -1.53 -24.61 7.03
CA GLY A 111 -0.77 -24.38 5.80
C GLY A 111 -1.65 -24.33 4.54
N ALA A 112 -2.98 -24.38 4.68
CA ALA A 112 -3.89 -24.27 3.56
C ALA A 112 -3.81 -22.88 2.92
N GLU A 113 -3.87 -22.82 1.59
CA GLU A 113 -3.91 -21.56 0.85
C GLU A 113 -5.36 -21.18 0.57
N TYR A 114 -5.71 -19.93 0.92
CA TYR A 114 -7.04 -19.37 0.70
C TYR A 114 -7.17 -18.52 -0.56
N GLY A 115 -6.05 -18.14 -1.18
CA GLY A 115 -6.01 -17.31 -2.37
C GLY A 115 -4.95 -16.23 -2.30
N THR A 116 -5.12 -15.17 -3.08
CA THR A 116 -4.19 -14.04 -3.15
C THR A 116 -4.89 -12.72 -2.84
N VAL A 117 -4.17 -11.82 -2.19
CA VAL A 117 -4.65 -10.45 -1.95
C VAL A 117 -4.71 -9.70 -3.27
N GLN A 118 -5.90 -9.26 -3.68
CA GLN A 118 -6.11 -8.51 -4.91
C GLN A 118 -6.23 -7.00 -4.67
N ASP A 119 -6.73 -6.63 -3.48
CA ASP A 119 -6.94 -5.23 -3.14
C ASP A 119 -6.93 -5.03 -1.62
N VAL A 120 -6.71 -3.80 -1.18
CA VAL A 120 -6.70 -3.40 0.23
C VAL A 120 -7.57 -2.16 0.40
N PHE A 121 -8.64 -2.28 1.17
CA PHE A 121 -9.52 -1.17 1.48
C PHE A 121 -9.20 -0.63 2.87
N GLU A 122 -8.99 0.66 2.98
CA GLU A 122 -8.92 1.34 4.26
C GLU A 122 -10.33 1.63 4.77
N THR A 123 -10.68 1.03 5.89
CA THR A 123 -11.88 1.41 6.64
C THR A 123 -11.42 2.17 7.89
N GLY A 124 -12.19 3.10 8.39
CA GLY A 124 -11.76 3.98 9.49
C GLY A 124 -11.22 3.28 10.75
N ALA A 125 -11.47 1.97 10.92
CA ALA A 125 -11.00 1.19 12.05
C ALA A 125 -9.85 0.24 11.68
N ASN A 126 -9.96 -0.52 10.59
CA ASN A 126 -8.97 -1.51 10.14
C ASN A 126 -8.98 -1.61 8.62
N ASN A 127 -7.88 -2.11 8.05
CA ASN A 127 -7.85 -2.45 6.64
C ASN A 127 -8.65 -3.74 6.40
N VAL A 128 -9.22 -3.86 5.20
CA VAL A 128 -9.89 -5.07 4.73
C VAL A 128 -9.17 -5.55 3.48
N TYR A 129 -8.71 -6.78 3.48
CA TYR A 129 -8.07 -7.40 2.32
C TYR A 129 -9.14 -8.11 1.48
N ARG A 130 -9.17 -7.76 0.20
CA ARG A 130 -9.93 -8.50 -0.79
C ARG A 130 -9.07 -9.64 -1.31
N ILE A 131 -9.50 -10.86 -1.06
CA ILE A 131 -8.78 -12.08 -1.40
C ILE A 131 -9.58 -12.81 -2.48
N ILE A 132 -8.91 -13.29 -3.52
CA ILE A 132 -9.52 -14.12 -4.57
C ILE A 132 -8.80 -15.46 -4.58
N ASN A 133 -9.57 -16.56 -4.53
CA ASN A 133 -9.05 -17.91 -4.62
C ASN A 133 -8.89 -18.39 -6.08
N GLY A 134 -8.35 -19.58 -6.26
CA GLY A 134 -8.15 -20.19 -7.58
C GLY A 134 -9.44 -20.49 -8.36
N ALA A 135 -10.59 -20.54 -7.69
CA ALA A 135 -11.91 -20.71 -8.31
C ALA A 135 -12.57 -19.36 -8.70
N GLY A 136 -11.93 -18.23 -8.37
CA GLY A 136 -12.45 -16.89 -8.63
C GLY A 136 -13.44 -16.39 -7.56
N GLU A 137 -13.54 -17.08 -6.44
CA GLU A 137 -14.38 -16.63 -5.32
C GLU A 137 -13.67 -15.51 -4.55
N GLU A 138 -14.47 -14.53 -4.14
CA GLU A 138 -14.01 -13.34 -3.44
C GLU A 138 -14.31 -13.42 -1.94
N PHE A 139 -13.32 -13.09 -1.13
CA PHE A 139 -13.42 -13.01 0.32
C PHE A 139 -12.94 -11.65 0.82
N LEU A 140 -13.65 -11.10 1.79
CA LEU A 140 -13.25 -9.88 2.49
C LEU A 140 -12.70 -10.24 3.87
N PHE A 141 -11.41 -10.07 4.06
CA PHE A 141 -10.70 -10.46 5.27
C PHE A 141 -10.28 -9.22 6.07
N PRO A 142 -10.78 -9.03 7.30
CA PRO A 142 -10.38 -7.90 8.14
C PRO A 142 -8.93 -8.08 8.62
N ALA A 143 -8.09 -7.09 8.35
CA ALA A 143 -6.69 -7.06 8.71
C ALA A 143 -6.50 -6.60 10.16
N VAL A 144 -6.95 -7.40 11.11
CA VAL A 144 -6.78 -7.17 12.55
C VAL A 144 -5.66 -8.02 13.12
N ASP A 145 -4.94 -7.52 14.11
CA ASP A 145 -3.78 -8.20 14.72
C ASP A 145 -4.11 -9.61 15.22
N ALA A 146 -5.35 -9.84 15.70
CA ALA A 146 -5.78 -11.16 16.16
C ALA A 146 -5.88 -12.19 15.03
N MET A 147 -6.09 -11.76 13.80
CA MET A 147 -6.29 -12.63 12.63
C MET A 147 -5.07 -12.70 11.70
N ILE A 148 -4.07 -11.84 11.89
CA ILE A 148 -2.82 -11.87 11.14
C ILE A 148 -1.74 -12.49 12.02
N ALA A 149 -1.20 -13.64 11.62
CA ALA A 149 -0.09 -14.27 12.31
C ALA A 149 1.24 -13.66 11.91
N LYS A 150 1.48 -13.54 10.61
CA LYS A 150 2.72 -12.99 10.04
C LYS A 150 2.48 -12.47 8.63
N THR A 151 3.05 -11.33 8.32
CA THR A 151 3.15 -10.82 6.94
C THR A 151 4.58 -10.95 6.48
N ASP A 152 4.84 -11.77 5.47
CA ASP A 152 6.16 -12.01 4.91
C ASP A 152 6.18 -11.55 3.45
N VAL A 153 6.42 -10.26 3.29
CA VAL A 153 6.44 -9.60 1.98
C VAL A 153 7.59 -10.13 1.11
N GLU A 154 8.70 -10.57 1.73
CA GLU A 154 9.85 -11.08 0.98
C GLU A 154 9.55 -12.44 0.33
N SER A 155 8.86 -13.31 1.05
CA SER A 155 8.43 -14.62 0.52
C SER A 155 7.11 -14.58 -0.24
N GLY A 156 6.45 -13.41 -0.29
CA GLY A 156 5.15 -13.25 -0.94
C GLY A 156 3.99 -13.92 -0.21
N LYS A 157 4.06 -14.06 1.13
CA LYS A 157 3.10 -14.81 1.93
C LYS A 157 2.50 -13.99 3.07
N LEU A 158 1.22 -14.17 3.28
CA LEU A 158 0.46 -13.63 4.41
C LEU A 158 -0.13 -14.79 5.21
N PHE A 159 0.38 -15.00 6.41
CA PHE A 159 -0.11 -16.03 7.31
C PHE A 159 -1.24 -15.48 8.17
N VAL A 160 -2.38 -16.18 8.15
CA VAL A 160 -3.61 -15.74 8.82
C VAL A 160 -4.15 -16.79 9.79
N LYS A 161 -4.92 -16.30 10.76
CA LYS A 161 -5.70 -17.11 11.72
C LYS A 161 -7.18 -16.79 11.48
N PRO A 162 -7.81 -17.41 10.49
CA PRO A 162 -9.18 -17.07 10.14
C PRO A 162 -10.16 -17.52 11.22
N ILE A 163 -11.22 -16.76 11.39
CA ILE A 163 -12.40 -17.24 12.14
C ILE A 163 -13.21 -18.18 11.26
N PRO A 164 -13.91 -19.18 11.85
CA PRO A 164 -14.74 -20.10 11.10
C PRO A 164 -15.73 -19.38 10.19
N GLY A 165 -15.86 -19.85 8.94
CA GLY A 165 -16.80 -19.33 7.96
C GLY A 165 -16.31 -18.12 7.13
N ILE A 166 -15.16 -17.51 7.42
CA ILE A 166 -14.70 -16.34 6.68
C ILE A 166 -14.27 -16.66 5.23
N PHE A 167 -13.78 -17.90 5.01
CA PHE A 167 -13.43 -18.41 3.68
C PHE A 167 -14.42 -19.47 3.18
N GLY A 168 -15.65 -19.50 3.75
CA GLY A 168 -16.65 -20.53 3.46
C GLY A 168 -16.30 -21.89 4.07
N ASP A 169 -17.29 -22.81 4.09
CA ASP A 169 -17.10 -24.17 4.60
C ASP A 169 -16.37 -25.12 3.62
N GLY A 170 -15.86 -24.58 2.51
CA GLY A 170 -15.29 -25.34 1.38
C GLY A 170 -13.87 -24.94 0.99
N ALA A 171 -13.03 -24.47 1.91
CA ALA A 171 -11.62 -24.27 1.60
C ALA A 171 -10.96 -25.63 1.27
N GLU A 172 -10.79 -25.90 -0.02
CA GLU A 172 -10.01 -27.07 -0.47
C GLU A 172 -8.58 -26.89 0.02
N THR A 173 -8.18 -27.73 0.98
CA THR A 173 -6.80 -27.84 1.41
C THR A 173 -5.99 -28.47 0.28
N VAL A 174 -5.33 -27.67 -0.54
CA VAL A 174 -4.29 -28.20 -1.42
C VAL A 174 -3.03 -28.38 -0.56
N PRO A 175 -2.60 -29.64 -0.30
CA PRO A 175 -1.39 -29.87 0.46
C PRO A 175 -0.20 -29.31 -0.34
N VAL A 176 0.53 -28.39 0.26
CA VAL A 176 1.82 -27.96 -0.28
C VAL A 176 2.75 -29.17 -0.18
N ASN A 177 3.04 -29.81 -1.30
CA ASN A 177 4.07 -30.84 -1.38
C ASN A 177 5.38 -30.26 -0.85
N ALA A 178 5.81 -30.76 0.30
CA ALA A 178 7.18 -30.61 0.76
C ALA A 178 8.06 -31.26 -0.32
N GLY A 179 8.86 -30.41 -0.99
CA GLY A 179 9.77 -30.86 -2.03
C GLY A 179 10.65 -32.00 -1.51
N GLU A 180 10.63 -33.09 -2.24
CA GLU A 180 11.54 -34.21 -2.11
C GLU A 180 12.98 -33.68 -2.05
N ALA A 181 13.62 -33.92 -0.92
CA ALA A 181 15.07 -33.95 -0.87
C ALA A 181 15.52 -35.17 -1.69
N ALA A 182 16.02 -34.94 -2.87
CA ALA A 182 16.70 -35.97 -3.63
C ALA A 182 18.03 -36.28 -2.93
N ASP A 183 18.07 -37.41 -2.26
CA ASP A 183 19.29 -38.12 -1.96
C ASP A 183 19.94 -38.51 -3.29
N ALA A 184 21.15 -38.05 -3.48
CA ALA A 184 22.04 -38.58 -4.52
C ALA A 184 23.13 -39.39 -3.81
N ASP A 185 23.11 -40.65 -4.07
CA ASP A 185 24.16 -41.61 -3.82
C ASP A 185 25.38 -41.37 -4.72
#